data_7a4918b29868cc40f8c835cab9ed07d3
#
_entry.id   7a4918b29868cc40f8c835cab9ed07d3
#
_cell.length_a   1.000
_cell.length_b   1.000
_cell.length_c   1.000
_cell.angle_alpha   90.00
_cell.angle_beta   90.00
_cell.angle_gamma   90.00
#
_symmetry.space_group_name_H-M   'P 1'
#
loop_
_entity.id
_entity.type
_entity.pdbx_description
1 polymer ?
#
loop_
_entity_poly.entity_id
_entity_poly.type
_entity_poly.pdbx_seq_one_letter_code
_entity_poly.pdbx_strand_id
1 'polypeptide(L)'
;MKKVLSMVLSLTLCVGACFSLSSCGKKDADYSVGICQLMVHDSLDQATKGFIDGLTEALEAEGKTADFDTQVAGEANLCTTVVNTFTAKNVDLIMANATPALLAAANATTSIPVLGTSVTDYNDTFSGNIPENVTGTSDAVPFDEQAKMMIDSLKLAEGDKVGVIYCTNESNSLIQYNAVKELFEAEGIVVEAYTFSETTELQALVTKAAGEVKAIYVPSDNTVAQNDTVVGTICTEKNIPVFTSYGGAICYASLAIDYYELAKKTGAQAAEILLGEKTPADIEVETLTPTVARENNP
;
A
#
# COMPACT_ATOMS: atom_id res chain seq x y z
N MET A 1 44.24 81.98 -28.02
CA MET A 1 45.44 81.25 -28.41
C MET A 1 45.15 79.77 -28.15
N LYS A 2 44.82 79.12 -29.17
CA LYS A 2 45.44 77.92 -29.72
C LYS A 2 45.82 76.81 -28.73
N LYS A 3 45.15 75.70 -28.80
CA LYS A 3 45.84 74.52 -29.33
C LYS A 3 44.81 73.41 -29.59
N VAL A 4 44.83 72.93 -30.77
CA VAL A 4 44.26 71.69 -31.31
C VAL A 4 44.89 70.52 -30.61
N LEU A 5 44.09 69.53 -30.21
CA LEU A 5 44.64 68.23 -29.88
C LEU A 5 43.79 67.11 -30.47
N SER A 6 44.46 66.39 -31.26
CA SER A 6 44.13 65.30 -32.15
C SER A 6 43.30 64.20 -31.52
N MET A 7 42.35 63.78 -32.29
CA MET A 7 41.48 62.60 -32.07
C MET A 7 42.24 61.35 -32.54
N VAL A 8 42.52 60.45 -31.60
CA VAL A 8 42.98 59.08 -31.95
C VAL A 8 41.87 58.12 -31.62
N LEU A 9 41.30 57.62 -32.67
CA LEU A 9 40.24 56.62 -32.67
C LEU A 9 40.88 55.23 -32.43
N SER A 10 40.78 54.70 -31.20
CA SER A 10 41.15 53.31 -30.92
C SER A 10 39.90 52.46 -30.99
N LEU A 11 39.78 51.68 -32.07
CA LEU A 11 38.77 50.68 -32.32
C LEU A 11 39.10 49.46 -31.48
N THR A 12 38.53 49.33 -30.28
CA THR A 12 38.66 48.12 -29.45
C THR A 12 37.52 47.18 -29.78
N LEU A 13 37.87 46.10 -30.47
CA LEU A 13 36.96 45.01 -30.81
C LEU A 13 36.60 44.22 -29.55
N CYS A 14 35.48 44.54 -28.91
CA CYS A 14 34.94 43.71 -27.84
C CYS A 14 34.30 42.46 -28.46
N VAL A 15 35.02 41.32 -28.48
CA VAL A 15 34.48 40.02 -28.67
C VAL A 15 33.65 39.70 -27.43
N GLY A 16 32.35 39.95 -27.51
CA GLY A 16 31.40 39.54 -26.49
C GLY A 16 31.30 38.01 -26.51
N ALA A 17 31.99 37.35 -25.62
CA ALA A 17 31.69 35.97 -25.27
C ALA A 17 30.32 35.94 -24.61
N CYS A 18 29.28 35.56 -25.35
CA CYS A 18 28.00 35.14 -24.80
C CYS A 18 28.24 33.88 -23.99
N PHE A 19 28.57 34.04 -22.70
CA PHE A 19 28.34 32.99 -21.73
C PHE A 19 26.82 32.80 -21.65
N SER A 20 26.32 31.83 -22.39
CA SER A 20 25.02 31.23 -22.12
C SER A 20 25.12 30.65 -20.71
N LEU A 21 24.64 31.38 -19.72
CA LEU A 21 24.28 30.82 -18.45
C LEU A 21 23.16 29.83 -18.76
N SER A 22 23.51 28.58 -19.03
CA SER A 22 22.60 27.47 -18.91
C SER A 22 22.14 27.50 -17.45
N SER A 23 21.03 28.17 -17.22
CA SER A 23 20.25 27.95 -16.01
C SER A 23 19.96 26.46 -16.02
N CYS A 24 20.59 25.70 -15.14
CA CYS A 24 20.12 24.39 -14.74
C CYS A 24 18.78 24.59 -14.02
N GLY A 25 17.76 24.99 -14.76
CA GLY A 25 16.39 24.81 -14.35
C GLY A 25 16.19 23.30 -14.22
N LYS A 26 15.76 22.83 -13.05
CA LYS A 26 15.25 21.48 -12.90
C LYS A 26 14.23 21.32 -14.02
N LYS A 27 14.44 20.37 -14.92
CA LYS A 27 13.46 20.05 -15.96
C LYS A 27 12.25 19.54 -15.19
N ASP A 28 11.09 20.13 -15.38
CA ASP A 28 9.87 19.58 -14.81
C ASP A 28 9.74 18.14 -15.28
N ALA A 29 9.31 17.26 -14.39
CA ALA A 29 9.07 15.86 -14.73
C ALA A 29 8.00 15.76 -15.83
N ASP A 30 8.04 14.68 -16.62
CA ASP A 30 7.05 14.47 -17.68
C ASP A 30 5.66 14.17 -17.08
N TYR A 31 5.62 13.55 -15.89
CA TYR A 31 4.38 13.16 -15.21
C TYR A 31 4.41 13.54 -13.72
N SER A 32 3.23 13.74 -13.17
CA SER A 32 2.97 13.99 -11.74
C SER A 32 2.12 12.89 -11.15
N VAL A 33 2.57 12.27 -10.06
CA VAL A 33 1.90 11.13 -9.42
C VAL A 33 1.63 11.43 -7.96
N GLY A 34 0.35 11.35 -7.56
CA GLY A 34 -0.06 11.42 -6.16
C GLY A 34 -0.06 10.02 -5.54
N ILE A 35 0.55 9.86 -4.39
CA ILE A 35 0.56 8.61 -3.63
C ILE A 35 -0.14 8.82 -2.30
N CYS A 36 -1.30 8.17 -2.11
CA CYS A 36 -2.01 8.15 -0.84
C CYS A 36 -1.72 6.82 -0.13
N GLN A 37 -0.84 6.84 0.84
CA GLN A 37 -0.60 5.71 1.74
C GLN A 37 -1.51 5.84 2.97
N LEU A 38 -2.22 4.76 3.34
CA LEU A 38 -3.14 4.80 4.47
C LEU A 38 -2.43 5.15 5.78
N MET A 39 -1.42 4.40 6.17
CA MET A 39 -0.67 4.60 7.41
C MET A 39 0.77 4.07 7.30
N VAL A 40 1.57 4.24 8.35
CA VAL A 40 2.97 3.80 8.39
C VAL A 40 3.06 2.42 9.01
N HIS A 41 3.43 1.43 8.24
CA HIS A 41 3.93 0.11 8.69
C HIS A 41 4.65 -0.58 7.54
N ASP A 42 5.46 -1.59 7.86
CA ASP A 42 6.42 -2.20 6.93
C ASP A 42 5.82 -2.59 5.59
N SER A 43 4.65 -3.23 5.56
CA SER A 43 4.03 -3.69 4.31
C SER A 43 3.66 -2.52 3.39
N LEU A 44 3.03 -1.46 3.91
CA LEU A 44 2.67 -0.29 3.10
C LEU A 44 3.88 0.54 2.71
N ASP A 45 4.91 0.64 3.57
CA ASP A 45 6.15 1.34 3.25
C ASP A 45 6.90 0.62 2.12
N GLN A 46 6.96 -0.71 2.14
CA GLN A 46 7.51 -1.54 1.06
C GLN A 46 6.69 -1.40 -0.23
N ALA A 47 5.36 -1.38 -0.14
CA ALA A 47 4.50 -1.17 -1.29
C ALA A 47 4.70 0.21 -1.93
N THR A 48 4.74 1.28 -1.14
CA THR A 48 5.02 2.62 -1.67
C THR A 48 6.38 2.67 -2.36
N LYS A 49 7.42 2.08 -1.75
CA LYS A 49 8.74 2.01 -2.35
C LYS A 49 8.75 1.21 -3.65
N GLY A 50 8.14 0.02 -3.65
CA GLY A 50 8.06 -0.85 -4.83
C GLY A 50 7.36 -0.16 -6.01
N PHE A 51 6.27 0.55 -5.75
CA PHE A 51 5.56 1.32 -6.78
C PHE A 51 6.44 2.40 -7.40
N ILE A 52 7.11 3.21 -6.57
CA ILE A 52 8.00 4.28 -7.04
C ILE A 52 9.14 3.70 -7.88
N ASP A 53 9.80 2.64 -7.39
CA ASP A 53 10.89 1.98 -8.09
C ASP A 53 10.41 1.39 -9.44
N GLY A 54 9.28 0.67 -9.43
CA GLY A 54 8.74 0.04 -10.63
C GLY A 54 8.30 1.04 -11.70
N LEU A 55 7.62 2.11 -11.30
CA LEU A 55 7.22 3.17 -12.22
C LEU A 55 8.43 3.93 -12.76
N THR A 56 9.39 4.26 -11.90
CA THR A 56 10.62 4.95 -12.32
C THR A 56 11.40 4.12 -13.34
N GLU A 57 11.63 2.83 -13.05
CA GLU A 57 12.34 1.92 -13.93
C GLU A 57 11.67 1.82 -15.32
N ALA A 58 10.34 1.70 -15.35
CA ALA A 58 9.59 1.59 -16.59
C ALA A 58 9.60 2.91 -17.39
N LEU A 59 9.45 4.05 -16.75
CA LEU A 59 9.47 5.35 -17.43
C LEU A 59 10.87 5.71 -17.92
N GLU A 60 11.92 5.42 -17.16
CA GLU A 60 13.30 5.68 -17.57
C GLU A 60 13.69 4.89 -18.83
N ALA A 61 13.17 3.68 -19.02
CA ALA A 61 13.36 2.90 -20.22
C ALA A 61 12.86 3.62 -21.49
N GLU A 62 11.83 4.48 -21.34
CA GLU A 62 11.24 5.31 -22.39
C GLU A 62 11.76 6.76 -22.39
N GLY A 63 12.79 7.06 -21.57
CA GLY A 63 13.39 8.40 -21.44
C GLY A 63 12.46 9.41 -20.79
N LYS A 64 11.50 8.96 -19.97
CA LYS A 64 10.51 9.73 -19.24
C LYS A 64 10.81 9.78 -17.75
N THR A 65 10.19 10.74 -17.06
CA THR A 65 10.35 10.94 -15.61
C THR A 65 9.02 11.24 -14.95
N ALA A 66 8.90 10.93 -13.66
CA ALA A 66 7.75 11.31 -12.83
C ALA A 66 8.20 12.02 -11.55
N ASP A 67 7.40 13.00 -11.12
CA ASP A 67 7.47 13.57 -9.77
C ASP A 67 6.41 12.91 -8.88
N PHE A 68 6.78 12.57 -7.66
CA PHE A 68 5.92 11.87 -6.70
C PHE A 68 5.56 12.77 -5.51
N ASP A 69 4.25 12.97 -5.29
CA ASP A 69 3.71 13.59 -4.08
C ASP A 69 3.18 12.49 -3.17
N THR A 70 4.02 12.02 -2.24
CA THR A 70 3.67 10.94 -1.31
C THR A 70 3.14 11.53 0.00
N GLN A 71 1.91 11.18 0.35
CA GLN A 71 1.26 11.60 1.58
C GLN A 71 0.69 10.40 2.34
N VAL A 72 0.96 10.35 3.66
CA VAL A 72 0.40 9.36 4.57
C VAL A 72 -0.82 9.97 5.24
N ALA A 73 -1.97 9.30 5.11
CA ALA A 73 -3.21 9.78 5.71
C ALA A 73 -3.22 9.61 7.25
N GLY A 74 -2.70 8.50 7.74
CA GLY A 74 -2.68 8.15 9.15
C GLY A 74 -3.96 7.47 9.65
N GLU A 75 -5.11 7.79 9.05
CA GLU A 75 -6.43 7.21 9.34
C GLU A 75 -7.27 7.13 8.07
N ALA A 76 -8.19 6.17 8.01
CA ALA A 76 -9.02 5.91 6.83
C ALA A 76 -9.84 7.14 6.39
N ASN A 77 -10.43 7.87 7.34
CA ASN A 77 -11.22 9.07 7.08
C ASN A 77 -10.40 10.23 6.49
N LEU A 78 -9.09 10.28 6.72
CA LEU A 78 -8.20 11.31 6.22
C LEU A 78 -7.72 11.05 4.79
N CYS A 79 -7.86 9.83 4.26
CA CYS A 79 -7.53 9.52 2.87
C CYS A 79 -8.24 10.46 1.88
N THR A 80 -9.51 10.79 2.14
CA THR A 80 -10.28 11.73 1.31
C THR A 80 -9.62 13.12 1.25
N THR A 81 -9.08 13.61 2.37
CA THR A 81 -8.38 14.89 2.41
C THR A 81 -7.11 14.85 1.57
N VAL A 82 -6.32 13.80 1.70
CA VAL A 82 -5.08 13.59 0.93
C VAL A 82 -5.41 13.55 -0.56
N VAL A 83 -6.34 12.68 -0.97
CA VAL A 83 -6.70 12.51 -2.38
C VAL A 83 -7.24 13.80 -2.99
N ASN A 84 -8.05 14.56 -2.26
CA ASN A 84 -8.55 15.86 -2.74
C ASN A 84 -7.41 16.86 -3.04
N THR A 85 -6.25 16.74 -2.39
CA THR A 85 -5.09 17.58 -2.74
C THR A 85 -4.52 17.19 -4.10
N PHE A 86 -4.53 15.91 -4.45
CA PHE A 86 -4.05 15.41 -5.73
C PHE A 86 -5.00 15.79 -6.87
N THR A 87 -6.31 15.61 -6.66
CA THR A 87 -7.31 16.02 -7.66
C THR A 87 -7.28 17.53 -7.92
N ALA A 88 -7.09 18.36 -6.86
CA ALA A 88 -6.96 19.80 -7.01
C ALA A 88 -5.68 20.21 -7.76
N LYS A 89 -4.60 19.42 -7.68
CA LYS A 89 -3.36 19.63 -8.44
C LYS A 89 -3.43 19.07 -9.87
N ASN A 90 -4.49 18.33 -10.22
CA ASN A 90 -4.65 17.62 -11.48
C ASN A 90 -3.44 16.72 -11.79
N VAL A 91 -3.04 15.88 -10.83
CA VAL A 91 -1.99 14.90 -11.05
C VAL A 91 -2.38 13.95 -12.18
N ASP A 92 -1.39 13.39 -12.88
CA ASP A 92 -1.62 12.52 -14.03
C ASP A 92 -2.09 11.11 -13.62
N LEU A 93 -1.79 10.70 -12.37
CA LEU A 93 -2.17 9.40 -11.82
C LEU A 93 -2.19 9.45 -10.29
N ILE A 94 -3.08 8.68 -9.68
CA ILE A 94 -3.13 8.47 -8.23
C ILE A 94 -2.83 7.00 -7.93
N MET A 95 -1.83 6.75 -7.10
CA MET A 95 -1.60 5.46 -6.46
C MET A 95 -2.23 5.47 -5.08
N ALA A 96 -3.07 4.49 -4.81
CA ALA A 96 -3.77 4.32 -3.54
C ALA A 96 -3.27 3.05 -2.84
N ASN A 97 -2.60 3.21 -1.72
CA ASN A 97 -2.00 2.13 -0.96
C ASN A 97 -2.88 1.77 0.25
N ALA A 98 -3.55 0.66 0.15
CA ALA A 98 -4.59 0.05 0.97
C ALA A 98 -6.04 0.38 0.56
N THR A 99 -6.98 -0.50 0.93
CA THR A 99 -8.40 -0.41 0.56
C THR A 99 -9.08 0.92 0.92
N PRO A 100 -8.87 1.52 2.11
CA PRO A 100 -9.47 2.83 2.41
C PRO A 100 -8.95 3.96 1.52
N ALA A 101 -7.67 3.92 1.13
CA ALA A 101 -7.09 4.88 0.20
C ALA A 101 -7.67 4.72 -1.21
N LEU A 102 -7.84 3.46 -1.67
CA LEU A 102 -8.45 3.17 -2.96
C LEU A 102 -9.90 3.66 -3.04
N LEU A 103 -10.72 3.40 -2.01
CA LEU A 103 -12.08 3.89 -1.94
C LEU A 103 -12.16 5.42 -1.97
N ALA A 104 -11.28 6.09 -1.21
CA ALA A 104 -11.21 7.56 -1.21
C ALA A 104 -10.84 8.09 -2.60
N ALA A 105 -9.86 7.48 -3.28
CA ALA A 105 -9.41 7.91 -4.60
C ALA A 105 -10.51 7.70 -5.67
N ALA A 106 -11.13 6.53 -5.71
CA ALA A 106 -12.20 6.21 -6.64
C ALA A 106 -13.42 7.13 -6.49
N ASN A 107 -13.73 7.56 -5.24
CA ASN A 107 -14.82 8.48 -4.97
C ASN A 107 -14.49 9.94 -5.32
N ALA A 108 -13.21 10.30 -5.34
CA ALA A 108 -12.78 11.69 -5.58
C ALA A 108 -12.64 12.04 -7.07
N THR A 109 -12.46 11.06 -7.94
CA THR A 109 -12.28 11.30 -9.38
C THR A 109 -12.77 10.13 -10.23
N THR A 110 -13.30 10.45 -11.40
CA THR A 110 -13.66 9.48 -12.44
C THR A 110 -12.80 9.66 -13.71
N SER A 111 -11.88 10.62 -13.70
CA SER A 111 -11.07 10.99 -14.87
C SER A 111 -9.58 10.75 -14.68
N ILE A 112 -9.06 10.93 -13.45
CA ILE A 112 -7.66 10.62 -13.16
C ILE A 112 -7.55 9.10 -12.97
N PRO A 113 -6.61 8.42 -13.63
CA PRO A 113 -6.33 7.00 -13.38
C PRO A 113 -5.98 6.75 -11.91
N VAL A 114 -6.58 5.71 -11.33
CA VAL A 114 -6.35 5.30 -9.93
C VAL A 114 -5.85 3.86 -9.93
N LEU A 115 -4.67 3.64 -9.39
CA LEU A 115 -4.11 2.31 -9.19
C LEU A 115 -4.03 1.98 -7.71
N GLY A 116 -4.72 0.90 -7.32
CA GLY A 116 -4.61 0.37 -5.97
C GLY A 116 -3.46 -0.63 -5.84
N THR A 117 -2.86 -0.68 -4.68
CA THR A 117 -2.00 -1.79 -4.24
C THR A 117 -2.30 -2.08 -2.77
N SER A 118 -1.91 -3.25 -2.27
CA SER A 118 -2.27 -3.67 -0.90
C SER A 118 -3.80 -3.65 -0.68
N VAL A 119 -4.54 -4.13 -1.66
CA VAL A 119 -6.01 -4.19 -1.68
C VAL A 119 -6.42 -5.65 -1.78
N THR A 120 -7.19 -6.13 -0.81
CA THR A 120 -7.53 -7.55 -0.72
C THR A 120 -8.48 -7.99 -1.83
N ASP A 121 -9.58 -7.28 -2.06
CA ASP A 121 -10.59 -7.67 -3.05
C ASP A 121 -11.25 -6.44 -3.67
N TYR A 122 -11.04 -6.22 -4.96
CA TYR A 122 -11.66 -5.12 -5.71
C TYR A 122 -13.14 -5.34 -5.96
N ASN A 123 -13.54 -6.59 -6.25
CA ASN A 123 -14.93 -6.89 -6.52
C ASN A 123 -15.79 -6.64 -5.30
N ASP A 124 -15.37 -7.10 -4.13
CA ASP A 124 -16.09 -6.87 -2.88
C ASP A 124 -16.05 -5.39 -2.48
N THR A 125 -14.86 -4.75 -2.60
CA THR A 125 -14.66 -3.32 -2.31
C THR A 125 -15.64 -2.43 -3.10
N PHE A 126 -15.91 -2.76 -4.36
CA PHE A 126 -16.79 -2.01 -5.26
C PHE A 126 -18.16 -2.68 -5.51
N SER A 127 -18.50 -3.71 -4.75
CA SER A 127 -19.75 -4.48 -4.93
C SER A 127 -19.97 -4.95 -6.38
N GLY A 128 -18.88 -5.42 -7.02
CA GLY A 128 -18.87 -5.88 -8.41
C GLY A 128 -18.84 -4.80 -9.49
N ASN A 129 -18.78 -3.51 -9.11
CA ASN A 129 -18.80 -2.39 -10.05
C ASN A 129 -17.52 -1.57 -9.97
N ILE A 130 -16.39 -2.16 -10.34
CA ILE A 130 -15.10 -1.46 -10.36
C ILE A 130 -15.17 -0.29 -11.36
N PRO A 131 -14.86 0.97 -10.95
CA PRO A 131 -14.89 2.11 -11.86
C PRO A 131 -13.90 1.95 -13.02
N GLU A 132 -14.25 2.45 -14.21
CA GLU A 132 -13.43 2.32 -15.44
C GLU A 132 -12.04 2.96 -15.32
N ASN A 133 -11.87 3.94 -14.42
CA ASN A 133 -10.59 4.59 -14.15
C ASN A 133 -9.77 3.90 -13.04
N VAL A 134 -10.20 2.74 -12.54
CA VAL A 134 -9.58 2.01 -11.42
C VAL A 134 -9.02 0.68 -11.88
N THR A 135 -7.79 0.39 -11.49
CA THR A 135 -7.13 -0.93 -11.61
C THR A 135 -6.03 -1.08 -10.55
N GLY A 136 -5.13 -2.03 -10.70
CA GLY A 136 -3.97 -2.22 -9.84
C GLY A 136 -3.68 -3.67 -9.50
N THR A 137 -3.23 -3.90 -8.26
CA THR A 137 -2.86 -5.24 -7.77
C THR A 137 -3.57 -5.59 -6.47
N SER A 138 -3.78 -6.89 -6.26
CA SER A 138 -4.40 -7.43 -5.05
C SER A 138 -3.38 -8.17 -4.21
N ASP A 139 -3.44 -7.98 -2.88
CA ASP A 139 -2.66 -8.73 -1.89
C ASP A 139 -3.39 -9.98 -1.37
N ALA A 140 -4.51 -10.34 -2.01
CA ALA A 140 -5.25 -11.53 -1.63
C ALA A 140 -4.36 -12.78 -1.67
N VAL A 141 -4.48 -13.57 -0.63
CA VAL A 141 -3.85 -14.89 -0.52
C VAL A 141 -4.94 -15.96 -0.43
N PRO A 142 -4.67 -17.21 -0.79
CA PRO A 142 -5.64 -18.29 -0.62
C PRO A 142 -5.99 -18.48 0.86
N PHE A 143 -7.20 -18.12 1.26
CA PHE A 143 -7.64 -18.21 2.66
C PHE A 143 -7.74 -19.64 3.16
N ASP A 144 -8.09 -20.57 2.29
CA ASP A 144 -8.10 -22.02 2.57
C ASP A 144 -6.69 -22.55 2.88
N GLU A 145 -5.66 -22.11 2.16
CA GLU A 145 -4.27 -22.45 2.46
C GLU A 145 -3.81 -21.85 3.79
N GLN A 146 -4.23 -20.61 4.10
CA GLN A 146 -3.92 -19.98 5.40
C GLN A 146 -4.59 -20.73 6.56
N ALA A 147 -5.89 -21.01 6.45
CA ALA A 147 -6.61 -21.77 7.47
C ALA A 147 -6.01 -23.16 7.66
N LYS A 148 -5.75 -23.87 6.56
CA LYS A 148 -5.11 -25.19 6.58
C LYS A 148 -3.72 -25.14 7.22
N MET A 149 -2.89 -24.16 6.85
CA MET A 149 -1.56 -24.00 7.44
C MET A 149 -1.64 -23.82 8.95
N MET A 150 -2.58 -23.04 9.45
CA MET A 150 -2.78 -22.82 10.88
C MET A 150 -3.25 -24.11 11.59
N ILE A 151 -4.25 -24.81 11.02
CA ILE A 151 -4.78 -26.07 11.54
C ILE A 151 -3.66 -27.12 11.65
N ASP A 152 -2.91 -27.33 10.56
CA ASP A 152 -1.87 -28.34 10.48
C ASP A 152 -0.68 -28.03 11.43
N SER A 153 -0.25 -26.77 11.48
CA SER A 153 0.90 -26.34 12.29
C SER A 153 0.64 -26.46 13.78
N LEU A 154 -0.57 -26.14 14.23
CA LEU A 154 -0.97 -26.14 15.64
C LEU A 154 -1.73 -27.41 16.05
N LYS A 155 -2.01 -28.30 15.09
CA LYS A 155 -2.85 -29.50 15.31
C LYS A 155 -4.17 -29.12 15.97
N LEU A 156 -4.85 -28.12 15.40
CA LEU A 156 -6.17 -27.72 15.87
C LEU A 156 -7.17 -28.84 15.65
N ALA A 157 -8.05 -29.04 16.60
CA ALA A 157 -9.06 -30.08 16.60
C ALA A 157 -10.45 -29.50 16.85
N GLU A 158 -11.48 -30.30 16.62
CA GLU A 158 -12.88 -29.93 16.92
C GLU A 158 -13.03 -29.41 18.36
N GLY A 159 -13.65 -28.26 18.51
CA GLY A 159 -13.85 -27.56 19.78
C GLY A 159 -12.72 -26.64 20.21
N ASP A 160 -11.53 -26.68 19.53
CA ASP A 160 -10.49 -25.66 19.77
C ASP A 160 -10.97 -24.28 19.36
N LYS A 161 -10.51 -23.24 20.07
CA LYS A 161 -10.88 -21.85 19.79
C LYS A 161 -9.77 -21.09 19.09
N VAL A 162 -10.11 -20.39 18.03
CA VAL A 162 -9.25 -19.43 17.33
C VAL A 162 -9.86 -18.03 17.46
N GLY A 163 -9.05 -17.07 17.89
CA GLY A 163 -9.42 -15.67 17.93
C GLY A 163 -9.06 -14.98 16.61
N VAL A 164 -9.96 -14.17 16.07
CA VAL A 164 -9.64 -13.30 14.94
C VAL A 164 -9.72 -11.85 15.43
N ILE A 165 -8.58 -11.12 15.32
CA ILE A 165 -8.48 -9.74 15.79
C ILE A 165 -8.48 -8.82 14.58
N TYR A 166 -9.42 -7.87 14.51
CA TYR A 166 -9.48 -6.89 13.43
C TYR A 166 -10.19 -5.59 13.80
N CYS A 167 -9.84 -4.52 13.06
CA CYS A 167 -10.47 -3.22 13.15
C CYS A 167 -11.77 -3.19 12.33
N THR A 168 -12.87 -2.74 12.94
CA THR A 168 -14.18 -2.66 12.26
C THR A 168 -14.25 -1.58 11.19
N ASN A 169 -13.29 -0.64 11.17
CA ASN A 169 -13.20 0.42 10.17
C ASN A 169 -12.49 -0.02 8.89
N GLU A 170 -12.02 -1.28 8.82
CA GLU A 170 -11.33 -1.85 7.68
C GLU A 170 -12.15 -2.97 7.02
N SER A 171 -12.77 -2.69 5.87
CA SER A 171 -13.60 -3.65 5.15
C SER A 171 -12.82 -4.88 4.65
N ASN A 172 -11.54 -4.69 4.25
CA ASN A 172 -10.63 -5.77 3.89
C ASN A 172 -10.48 -6.82 5.00
N SER A 173 -10.43 -6.39 6.25
CA SER A 173 -10.31 -7.29 7.40
C SER A 173 -11.59 -8.10 7.64
N LEU A 174 -12.76 -7.47 7.44
CA LEU A 174 -14.05 -8.15 7.54
C LEU A 174 -14.23 -9.23 6.45
N ILE A 175 -13.80 -8.95 5.22
CA ILE A 175 -13.81 -9.93 4.12
C ILE A 175 -13.01 -11.17 4.52
N GLN A 176 -11.77 -10.98 4.98
CA GLN A 176 -10.90 -12.07 5.39
C GLN A 176 -11.44 -12.82 6.62
N TYR A 177 -11.98 -12.10 7.61
CA TYR A 177 -12.64 -12.73 8.77
C TYR A 177 -13.76 -13.68 8.34
N ASN A 178 -14.65 -13.23 7.46
CA ASN A 178 -15.77 -14.06 7.00
C ASN A 178 -15.26 -15.32 6.29
N ALA A 179 -14.28 -15.18 5.40
CA ALA A 179 -13.70 -16.31 4.66
C ALA A 179 -13.02 -17.34 5.59
N VAL A 180 -12.13 -16.90 6.47
CA VAL A 180 -11.42 -17.85 7.37
C VAL A 180 -12.37 -18.44 8.41
N LYS A 181 -13.39 -17.72 8.85
CA LYS A 181 -14.41 -18.22 9.78
C LYS A 181 -15.12 -19.45 9.21
N GLU A 182 -15.63 -19.36 7.97
CA GLU A 182 -16.28 -20.48 7.31
C GLU A 182 -15.36 -21.71 7.20
N LEU A 183 -14.10 -21.49 6.88
CA LEU A 183 -13.10 -22.56 6.74
C LEU A 183 -12.78 -23.24 8.08
N PHE A 184 -12.57 -22.49 9.14
CA PHE A 184 -12.33 -23.04 10.48
C PHE A 184 -13.55 -23.77 11.04
N GLU A 185 -14.74 -23.17 10.90
CA GLU A 185 -15.99 -23.78 11.38
C GLU A 185 -16.33 -25.09 10.63
N ALA A 186 -15.95 -25.22 9.35
CA ALA A 186 -16.11 -26.45 8.58
C ALA A 186 -15.28 -27.62 9.17
N GLU A 187 -14.17 -27.31 9.84
CA GLU A 187 -13.32 -28.29 10.56
C GLU A 187 -13.69 -28.42 12.05
N GLY A 188 -14.82 -27.87 12.47
CA GLY A 188 -15.30 -27.93 13.86
C GLY A 188 -14.57 -27.01 14.84
N ILE A 189 -13.76 -26.07 14.35
CA ILE A 189 -13.01 -25.10 15.14
C ILE A 189 -13.92 -23.92 15.46
N VAL A 190 -13.94 -23.48 16.71
CA VAL A 190 -14.75 -22.34 17.15
C VAL A 190 -14.01 -21.04 16.87
N VAL A 191 -14.64 -20.13 16.11
CA VAL A 191 -14.05 -18.81 15.78
C VAL A 191 -14.68 -17.72 16.64
N GLU A 192 -13.84 -17.01 17.37
CA GLU A 192 -14.23 -15.88 18.22
C GLU A 192 -13.71 -14.57 17.60
N ALA A 193 -14.61 -13.63 17.28
CA ALA A 193 -14.24 -12.32 16.80
C ALA A 193 -13.88 -11.37 17.96
N TYR A 194 -12.69 -10.78 17.86
CA TYR A 194 -12.21 -9.73 18.76
C TYR A 194 -12.05 -8.46 17.93
N THR A 195 -13.02 -7.57 18.03
CA THR A 195 -13.09 -6.37 17.20
C THR A 195 -12.94 -5.10 17.99
N PHE A 196 -12.34 -4.10 17.37
CA PHE A 196 -12.16 -2.76 17.91
C PHE A 196 -12.39 -1.71 16.82
N SER A 197 -12.64 -0.46 17.22
CA SER A 197 -12.71 0.68 16.31
C SER A 197 -11.61 1.72 16.58
N GLU A 198 -11.12 1.74 17.83
CA GLU A 198 -10.11 2.69 18.29
C GLU A 198 -8.85 1.93 18.75
N THR A 199 -7.69 2.37 18.32
CA THR A 199 -6.39 1.74 18.69
C THR A 199 -6.18 1.61 20.20
N THR A 200 -6.76 2.51 20.98
CA THR A 200 -6.71 2.49 22.45
C THR A 200 -7.36 1.25 23.06
N GLU A 201 -8.23 0.56 22.35
CA GLU A 201 -8.92 -0.66 22.80
C GLU A 201 -8.06 -1.91 22.57
N LEU A 202 -7.09 -1.86 21.64
CA LEU A 202 -6.37 -3.03 21.12
C LEU A 202 -5.64 -3.80 22.22
N GLN A 203 -4.93 -3.13 23.13
CA GLN A 203 -4.18 -3.79 24.20
C GLN A 203 -5.07 -4.66 25.10
N ALA A 204 -6.21 -4.12 25.53
CA ALA A 204 -7.15 -4.84 26.39
C ALA A 204 -7.79 -6.00 25.65
N LEU A 205 -8.11 -5.79 24.37
CA LEU A 205 -8.72 -6.79 23.51
C LEU A 205 -7.78 -7.98 23.24
N VAL A 206 -6.52 -7.72 22.88
CA VAL A 206 -5.49 -8.75 22.69
C VAL A 206 -5.25 -9.52 23.98
N THR A 207 -5.19 -8.82 25.13
CA THR A 207 -5.02 -9.44 26.44
C THR A 207 -6.16 -10.41 26.77
N LYS A 208 -7.40 -10.03 26.43
CA LYS A 208 -8.58 -10.88 26.58
C LYS A 208 -8.49 -12.08 25.65
N ALA A 209 -8.31 -11.84 24.33
CA ALA A 209 -8.21 -12.89 23.32
C ALA A 209 -7.16 -13.94 23.69
N ALA A 210 -5.95 -13.50 24.03
CA ALA A 210 -4.85 -14.37 24.42
C ALA A 210 -5.09 -15.16 25.74
N GLY A 211 -6.13 -14.85 26.48
CA GLY A 211 -6.58 -15.63 27.66
C GLY A 211 -7.68 -16.64 27.36
N GLU A 212 -8.28 -16.58 26.19
CA GLU A 212 -9.52 -17.34 25.88
C GLU A 212 -9.37 -18.31 24.69
N VAL A 213 -8.32 -18.15 23.86
CA VAL A 213 -8.16 -18.91 22.62
C VAL A 213 -6.84 -19.68 22.56
N LYS A 214 -6.76 -20.66 21.68
CA LYS A 214 -5.56 -21.50 21.46
C LYS A 214 -4.57 -20.82 20.51
N ALA A 215 -5.06 -19.99 19.60
CA ALA A 215 -4.27 -19.22 18.65
C ALA A 215 -5.04 -18.00 18.17
N ILE A 216 -4.30 -17.04 17.62
CA ILE A 216 -4.86 -15.80 17.05
C ILE A 216 -4.54 -15.74 15.57
N TYR A 217 -5.53 -15.41 14.75
CA TYR A 217 -5.39 -15.04 13.36
C TYR A 217 -5.59 -13.51 13.21
N VAL A 218 -4.72 -12.87 12.47
CA VAL A 218 -4.82 -11.45 12.11
C VAL A 218 -4.91 -11.32 10.60
N PRO A 219 -6.04 -10.83 10.07
CA PRO A 219 -6.18 -10.47 8.66
C PRO A 219 -5.14 -9.45 8.20
N SER A 220 -5.13 -9.07 6.94
CA SER A 220 -4.37 -7.91 6.43
C SER A 220 -4.98 -6.60 6.98
N ASP A 221 -4.92 -6.44 8.29
CA ASP A 221 -5.45 -5.32 9.06
C ASP A 221 -4.36 -4.28 9.30
N ASN A 222 -4.51 -3.12 8.67
CA ASN A 222 -3.47 -2.09 8.73
C ASN A 222 -3.31 -1.50 10.14
N THR A 223 -4.42 -1.37 10.89
CA THR A 223 -4.39 -0.84 12.26
C THR A 223 -3.69 -1.82 13.21
N VAL A 224 -3.90 -3.12 13.04
CA VAL A 224 -3.18 -4.14 13.81
C VAL A 224 -1.71 -4.18 13.39
N ALA A 225 -1.41 -4.15 12.09
CA ALA A 225 -0.04 -4.15 11.55
C ALA A 225 0.78 -2.95 12.06
N GLN A 226 0.18 -1.77 12.15
CA GLN A 226 0.82 -0.59 12.73
C GLN A 226 1.14 -0.77 14.23
N ASN A 227 0.43 -1.65 14.91
CA ASN A 227 0.54 -1.91 16.36
C ASN A 227 1.09 -3.31 16.67
N ASP A 228 1.79 -3.93 15.75
CA ASP A 228 2.37 -5.27 15.87
C ASP A 228 3.08 -5.54 17.21
N THR A 229 3.85 -4.58 17.69
CA THR A 229 4.58 -4.70 18.95
C THR A 229 3.66 -4.96 20.15
N VAL A 230 2.47 -4.35 20.18
CA VAL A 230 1.49 -4.57 21.25
C VAL A 230 0.96 -6.00 21.20
N VAL A 231 0.57 -6.45 20.00
CA VAL A 231 0.04 -7.82 19.80
C VAL A 231 1.12 -8.86 20.11
N GLY A 232 2.29 -8.69 19.52
CA GLY A 232 3.42 -9.63 19.68
C GLY A 232 3.87 -9.77 21.13
N THR A 233 4.01 -8.67 21.88
CA THR A 233 4.41 -8.68 23.27
C THR A 233 3.43 -9.49 24.11
N ILE A 234 2.13 -9.19 24.02
CA ILE A 234 1.10 -9.85 24.85
C ILE A 234 1.00 -11.34 24.48
N CYS A 235 1.00 -11.67 23.20
CA CYS A 235 0.86 -13.05 22.75
C CYS A 235 2.08 -13.89 23.11
N THR A 236 3.30 -13.34 23.00
CA THR A 236 4.53 -13.99 23.45
C THR A 236 4.53 -14.27 24.94
N GLU A 237 4.18 -13.29 25.77
CA GLU A 237 4.08 -13.46 27.23
C GLU A 237 3.08 -14.56 27.64
N LYS A 238 2.04 -14.74 26.85
CA LYS A 238 0.99 -15.74 27.11
C LYS A 238 1.20 -17.06 26.35
N ASN A 239 2.26 -17.17 25.54
CA ASN A 239 2.55 -18.31 24.67
C ASN A 239 1.39 -18.65 23.71
N ILE A 240 0.77 -17.61 23.13
CA ILE A 240 -0.29 -17.75 22.12
C ILE A 240 0.32 -17.48 20.75
N PRO A 241 0.31 -18.48 19.85
CA PRO A 241 0.78 -18.29 18.48
C PRO A 241 -0.13 -17.35 17.69
N VAL A 242 0.49 -16.45 16.91
CA VAL A 242 -0.19 -15.49 16.04
C VAL A 242 0.08 -15.85 14.59
N PHE A 243 -0.96 -15.95 13.79
CA PHE A 243 -0.89 -16.11 12.34
C PHE A 243 -1.37 -14.81 11.70
N THR A 244 -0.58 -14.29 10.78
CA THR A 244 -0.92 -13.05 10.05
C THR A 244 -1.03 -13.31 8.56
N SER A 245 -1.88 -12.59 7.85
CA SER A 245 -1.96 -12.67 6.39
C SER A 245 -1.05 -11.69 5.66
N TYR A 246 -0.29 -10.88 6.40
CA TYR A 246 0.64 -9.88 5.84
C TYR A 246 2.11 -10.12 6.18
N GLY A 247 2.43 -11.18 6.93
CA GLY A 247 3.79 -11.40 7.48
C GLY A 247 4.01 -10.62 8.77
N GLY A 248 5.16 -9.99 8.92
CA GLY A 248 5.51 -9.20 10.10
C GLY A 248 6.23 -9.96 11.18
N ALA A 249 6.89 -9.23 12.09
CA ALA A 249 7.80 -9.79 13.12
C ALA A 249 7.07 -10.55 14.26
N ILE A 250 5.75 -10.43 14.33
CA ILE A 250 4.95 -11.05 15.40
C ILE A 250 4.40 -12.42 15.03
N CYS A 251 4.55 -12.86 13.80
CA CYS A 251 3.88 -14.06 13.35
C CYS A 251 4.64 -15.35 13.71
N TYR A 252 3.88 -16.33 14.17
CA TYR A 252 4.34 -17.72 14.27
C TYR A 252 4.53 -18.32 12.88
N ALA A 253 3.57 -18.07 11.99
CA ALA A 253 3.64 -18.36 10.57
C ALA A 253 2.72 -17.42 9.80
N SER A 254 3.06 -17.17 8.54
CA SER A 254 2.22 -16.42 7.60
C SER A 254 2.29 -17.06 6.22
N LEU A 255 1.21 -16.90 5.47
CA LEU A 255 1.18 -17.03 4.03
C LEU A 255 0.89 -15.62 3.52
N ALA A 256 1.89 -14.96 2.95
CA ALA A 256 1.83 -13.53 2.63
C ALA A 256 2.40 -13.23 1.24
N ILE A 257 2.02 -12.08 0.72
CA ILE A 257 2.55 -11.51 -0.52
C ILE A 257 3.80 -10.67 -0.19
N ASP A 258 4.75 -10.64 -1.12
CA ASP A 258 5.82 -9.65 -1.11
C ASP A 258 5.25 -8.29 -1.56
N TYR A 259 5.06 -7.37 -0.62
CA TYR A 259 4.44 -6.07 -0.87
C TYR A 259 5.28 -5.16 -1.76
N TYR A 260 6.61 -5.28 -1.70
CA TYR A 260 7.50 -4.54 -2.60
C TYR A 260 7.33 -5.00 -4.05
N GLU A 261 7.41 -6.31 -4.30
CA GLU A 261 7.28 -6.88 -5.64
C GLU A 261 5.85 -6.70 -6.19
N LEU A 262 4.82 -6.82 -5.33
CA LEU A 262 3.43 -6.54 -5.71
C LEU A 262 3.28 -5.10 -6.24
N ALA A 263 3.74 -4.13 -5.48
CA ALA A 263 3.61 -2.74 -5.85
C ALA A 263 4.57 -2.31 -6.96
N LYS A 264 5.72 -2.99 -7.12
CA LYS A 264 6.58 -2.82 -8.30
C LYS A 264 5.82 -3.18 -9.59
N LYS A 265 4.98 -4.21 -9.55
CA LYS A 265 4.07 -4.57 -10.64
C LYS A 265 3.02 -3.48 -10.88
N THR A 266 2.44 -2.91 -9.82
CA THR A 266 1.54 -1.76 -9.92
C THR A 266 2.23 -0.56 -10.58
N GLY A 267 3.51 -0.32 -10.28
CA GLY A 267 4.32 0.71 -10.92
C GLY A 267 4.49 0.50 -12.43
N ALA A 268 4.70 -0.75 -12.85
CA ALA A 268 4.77 -1.10 -14.28
C ALA A 268 3.41 -0.86 -14.98
N GLN A 269 2.29 -1.26 -14.36
CA GLN A 269 0.95 -0.96 -14.87
C GLN A 269 0.70 0.56 -15.00
N ALA A 270 1.18 1.35 -14.04
CA ALA A 270 1.08 2.80 -14.06
C ALA A 270 1.85 3.41 -15.24
N ALA A 271 3.03 2.86 -15.59
CA ALA A 271 3.80 3.30 -16.74
C ALA A 271 3.03 3.08 -18.06
N GLU A 272 2.42 1.90 -18.26
CA GLU A 272 1.62 1.62 -19.46
C GLU A 272 0.48 2.64 -19.65
N ILE A 273 -0.14 3.08 -18.54
CA ILE A 273 -1.21 4.08 -18.56
C ILE A 273 -0.64 5.48 -18.87
N LEU A 274 0.41 5.89 -18.18
CA LEU A 274 1.01 7.22 -18.38
C LEU A 274 1.62 7.39 -19.78
N LEU A 275 2.15 6.32 -20.36
CA LEU A 275 2.65 6.29 -21.74
C LEU A 275 1.51 6.25 -22.79
N GLY A 276 0.26 6.07 -22.36
CA GLY A 276 -0.89 6.00 -23.26
C GLY A 276 -1.03 4.68 -24.03
N GLU A 277 -0.38 3.63 -23.56
CA GLU A 277 -0.43 2.30 -24.17
C GLU A 277 -1.73 1.56 -23.80
N LYS A 278 -2.22 1.77 -22.56
CA LYS A 278 -3.45 1.18 -22.03
C LYS A 278 -4.26 2.19 -21.24
N THR A 279 -5.55 1.90 -21.06
CA THR A 279 -6.39 2.54 -20.05
C THR A 279 -6.48 1.64 -18.80
N PRO A 280 -6.89 2.16 -17.64
CA PRO A 280 -7.10 1.31 -16.46
C PRO A 280 -8.05 0.14 -16.73
N ALA A 281 -9.10 0.34 -17.54
CA ALA A 281 -10.06 -0.71 -17.91
C ALA A 281 -9.46 -1.84 -18.77
N ASP A 282 -8.32 -1.61 -19.43
CA ASP A 282 -7.62 -2.62 -20.23
C ASP A 282 -6.67 -3.50 -19.40
N ILE A 283 -6.48 -3.16 -18.11
CA ILE A 283 -5.55 -3.86 -17.20
C ILE A 283 -6.36 -4.62 -16.15
N GLU A 284 -6.23 -5.93 -16.15
CA GLU A 284 -6.81 -6.77 -15.10
C GLU A 284 -6.09 -6.56 -13.77
N VAL A 285 -6.84 -6.67 -12.67
CA VAL A 285 -6.24 -6.68 -11.33
C VAL A 285 -5.41 -7.94 -11.16
N GLU A 286 -4.13 -7.76 -10.91
CA GLU A 286 -3.16 -8.85 -10.80
C GLU A 286 -2.78 -9.11 -9.33
N THR A 287 -2.25 -10.30 -9.07
CA THR A 287 -1.67 -10.68 -7.78
C THR A 287 -0.33 -11.38 -7.97
N LEU A 288 0.32 -11.73 -6.88
CA LEU A 288 1.53 -12.56 -6.87
C LEU A 288 1.22 -13.92 -6.24
N THR A 289 2.12 -14.89 -6.48
CA THR A 289 2.12 -16.13 -5.73
C THR A 289 2.57 -15.84 -4.30
N PRO A 290 1.76 -16.18 -3.28
CA PRO A 290 2.15 -15.97 -1.90
C PRO A 290 3.30 -16.87 -1.48
N THR A 291 4.02 -16.44 -0.47
CA THR A 291 5.12 -17.20 0.13
C THR A 291 4.83 -17.52 1.59
N VAL A 292 5.28 -18.68 2.03
CA VAL A 292 5.19 -19.06 3.44
C VAL A 292 6.41 -18.50 4.18
N ALA A 293 6.16 -17.63 5.12
CA ALA A 293 7.16 -17.24 6.11
C ALA A 293 6.84 -17.92 7.44
N ARG A 294 7.88 -18.45 8.09
CA ARG A 294 7.80 -18.96 9.46
C ARG A 294 8.84 -18.23 10.28
N GLU A 295 8.39 -17.39 11.16
CA GLU A 295 9.24 -16.78 12.15
C GLU A 295 9.02 -17.49 13.49
N ASN A 296 10.12 -17.70 14.21
CA ASN A 296 10.11 -18.45 15.46
C ASN A 296 9.51 -17.62 16.58
N ASN A 297 8.19 -17.58 16.65
CA ASN A 297 7.51 -17.23 17.88
C ASN A 297 7.23 -18.56 18.61
N PRO A 298 7.58 -18.66 19.92
CA PRO A 298 7.54 -19.92 20.66
C PRO A 298 6.15 -20.48 20.82
#